data_c2b7dd9d6da8e0954af96435a70842b1
#
_entry.id   c2b7dd9d6da8e0954af96435a70842b1
#
_cell.length_a   1.000
_cell.length_b   1.000
_cell.length_c   1.000
_cell.angle_alpha   90.00
_cell.angle_beta   90.00
_cell.angle_gamma   90.00
#
_symmetry.space_group_name_H-M   'P 1'
#
loop_
_entity.id
_entity.type
_entity.pdbx_description
1 polymer ?
#
loop_
_entity_poly.entity_id
_entity_poly.type
_entity_poly.pdbx_seq_one_letter_code
_entity_poly.pdbx_strand_id
1 'polypeptide(L)'
;FSDNSSTEIDYSSPIMISTETGIYAATFDATETPKKIRINRLNSNFENEWGQIGIALTPENDQRNAYLVDLGGNGVACFWSESRSFINGFDIYLQTLDVDGNTQLVSGGIAVAESNGDDYIKDIIPTPDGNYLIFWVEEIWPASRLKYNKIDQSGNTAIGWPPNGYSLSNQSFEANNVSVKKISDAGGVLAVWNQDGNFSDVYAQKINWGGVVQWQDFGVPVSIADNDQSAISFDIDASGSYAFIAWEDY
;
A
#
# COMPACT_ATOMS: atom_id res chain seq x y z
N PHE A 1 -22.75 -12.94 -21.41
CA PHE A 1 -21.70 -11.92 -21.42
C PHE A 1 -21.56 -11.47 -19.98
N SER A 2 -20.64 -12.05 -19.23
CA SER A 2 -20.26 -11.59 -17.90
C SER A 2 -19.33 -10.42 -18.10
N ASP A 3 -19.78 -9.22 -17.79
CA ASP A 3 -18.94 -8.05 -17.62
C ASP A 3 -18.18 -8.23 -16.30
N ASN A 4 -16.97 -8.70 -16.43
CA ASN A 4 -16.04 -8.83 -15.33
C ASN A 4 -15.34 -7.48 -15.21
N SER A 5 -16.05 -6.46 -14.70
CA SER A 5 -15.44 -5.20 -14.31
C SER A 5 -14.68 -5.39 -13.00
N SER A 6 -13.58 -6.17 -13.05
CA SER A 6 -12.50 -5.94 -12.11
C SER A 6 -12.10 -4.48 -12.33
N THR A 7 -12.15 -3.67 -11.30
CA THR A 7 -11.50 -2.38 -11.27
C THR A 7 -10.01 -2.65 -11.40
N GLU A 8 -9.54 -2.88 -12.63
CA GLU A 8 -8.13 -2.79 -12.95
C GLU A 8 -7.70 -1.41 -12.52
N ILE A 9 -6.90 -1.36 -11.46
CA ILE A 9 -6.14 -0.16 -11.14
C ILE A 9 -5.40 0.17 -12.41
N ASP A 10 -5.68 1.34 -12.97
CA ASP A 10 -5.06 1.82 -14.19
C ASP A 10 -3.54 1.92 -13.95
N TYR A 11 -2.83 0.88 -14.33
CA TYR A 11 -1.36 0.78 -14.19
C TYR A 11 -0.60 1.81 -15.04
N SER A 12 -1.32 2.66 -15.76
CA SER A 12 -0.76 3.70 -16.63
C SER A 12 -0.49 5.02 -15.92
N SER A 13 -1.09 5.26 -14.75
CA SER A 13 -0.93 6.53 -14.04
C SER A 13 0.37 6.56 -13.23
N PRO A 14 1.26 7.55 -13.45
CA PRO A 14 2.46 7.70 -12.66
C PRO A 14 2.12 8.07 -11.21
N ILE A 15 2.83 7.47 -10.26
CA ILE A 15 2.79 7.87 -8.85
C ILE A 15 3.91 8.89 -8.65
N MET A 16 3.59 10.04 -8.07
CA MET A 16 4.57 11.09 -7.81
C MET A 16 4.48 11.58 -6.38
N ILE A 17 5.64 11.83 -5.79
CA ILE A 17 5.77 12.53 -4.51
C ILE A 17 6.71 13.73 -4.67
N SER A 18 6.37 14.83 -4.01
CA SER A 18 7.24 16.00 -3.89
C SER A 18 7.95 15.95 -2.54
N THR A 19 9.26 16.14 -2.56
CA THR A 19 10.13 16.11 -1.39
C THR A 19 11.00 17.37 -1.35
N GLU A 20 11.79 17.54 -0.29
CA GLU A 20 12.76 18.64 -0.21
C GLU A 20 13.88 18.54 -1.26
N THR A 21 14.18 17.34 -1.75
CA THR A 21 15.27 17.08 -2.69
C THR A 21 14.83 17.00 -4.16
N GLY A 22 13.53 17.06 -4.45
CA GLY A 22 12.99 17.00 -5.81
C GLY A 22 11.65 16.27 -5.87
N ILE A 23 11.25 15.92 -7.07
CA ILE A 23 10.05 15.13 -7.33
C ILE A 23 10.49 13.72 -7.72
N TYR A 24 9.97 12.71 -7.02
CA TYR A 24 10.16 11.32 -7.41
C TYR A 24 8.92 10.80 -8.11
N ALA A 25 9.11 10.13 -9.24
CA ALA A 25 8.04 9.57 -10.04
C ALA A 25 8.29 8.08 -10.29
N ALA A 26 7.30 7.25 -9.99
CA ALA A 26 7.27 5.86 -10.41
C ALA A 26 6.30 5.71 -11.58
N THR A 27 6.76 5.08 -12.65
CA THR A 27 5.96 4.81 -13.85
C THR A 27 5.94 3.32 -14.13
N PHE A 28 4.87 2.86 -14.75
CA PHE A 28 4.71 1.48 -15.13
C PHE A 28 4.95 1.35 -16.64
N ASP A 29 5.94 0.54 -17.01
CA ASP A 29 6.23 0.25 -18.42
C ASP A 29 5.60 -1.10 -18.81
N ALA A 30 4.40 -1.02 -19.40
CA ALA A 30 3.66 -2.18 -19.88
C ALA A 30 4.14 -2.68 -21.25
N THR A 31 5.06 -1.96 -21.92
CA THR A 31 5.59 -2.34 -23.23
C THR A 31 6.68 -3.38 -23.13
N GLU A 32 7.31 -3.52 -21.97
CA GLU A 32 8.33 -4.53 -21.69
C GLU A 32 7.69 -5.85 -21.22
N THR A 33 8.40 -6.94 -21.44
CA THR A 33 8.08 -8.26 -20.88
C THR A 33 9.34 -8.81 -20.25
N PRO A 34 9.35 -9.02 -18.92
CA PRO A 34 8.29 -8.73 -17.94
C PRO A 34 8.02 -7.23 -17.75
N LYS A 35 6.84 -6.88 -17.26
CA LYS A 35 6.39 -5.50 -16.99
C LYS A 35 7.21 -4.87 -15.88
N LYS A 36 7.59 -3.60 -16.02
CA LYS A 36 8.53 -2.92 -15.13
C LYS A 36 7.95 -1.69 -14.45
N ILE A 37 8.35 -1.50 -13.21
CA ILE A 37 8.27 -0.21 -12.55
C ILE A 37 9.62 0.50 -12.73
N ARG A 38 9.54 1.74 -13.21
CA ARG A 38 10.70 2.62 -13.37
C ARG A 38 10.53 3.83 -12.48
N ILE A 39 11.59 4.16 -11.77
CA ILE A 39 11.62 5.32 -10.89
C ILE A 39 12.56 6.36 -11.47
N ASN A 40 12.15 7.62 -11.45
CA ASN A 40 12.98 8.74 -11.80
C ASN A 40 12.87 9.85 -10.76
N ARG A 41 13.91 10.66 -10.66
CA ARG A 41 13.91 11.92 -9.95
C ARG A 41 13.85 13.05 -10.94
N LEU A 42 13.01 14.04 -10.66
CA LEU A 42 12.85 15.25 -11.47
C LEU A 42 13.36 16.44 -10.66
N ASN A 43 14.13 17.31 -11.33
CA ASN A 43 14.51 18.59 -10.75
C ASN A 43 13.35 19.60 -10.78
N SER A 44 13.59 20.82 -10.32
CA SER A 44 12.59 21.90 -10.29
C SER A 44 12.09 22.35 -11.68
N ASN A 45 12.80 21.99 -12.75
CA ASN A 45 12.39 22.23 -14.13
C ASN A 45 11.65 21.04 -14.76
N PHE A 46 11.35 20.00 -13.97
CA PHE A 46 10.76 18.73 -14.41
C PHE A 46 11.63 17.93 -15.37
N GLU A 47 12.95 18.09 -15.29
CA GLU A 47 13.90 17.31 -16.07
C GLU A 47 14.34 16.07 -15.30
N ASN A 48 14.46 14.94 -16.02
CA ASN A 48 14.88 13.66 -15.44
C ASN A 48 16.35 13.71 -15.02
N GLU A 49 16.65 13.40 -13.77
CA GLU A 49 18.02 13.37 -13.24
C GLU A 49 18.65 11.97 -13.28
N TRP A 50 17.83 10.91 -13.28
CA TRP A 50 18.30 9.51 -13.31
C TRP A 50 18.23 8.89 -14.72
N GLY A 51 18.33 9.73 -15.76
CA GLY A 51 18.27 9.34 -17.16
C GLY A 51 16.85 9.32 -17.73
N GLN A 52 16.76 9.22 -19.06
CA GLN A 52 15.47 9.39 -19.76
C GLN A 52 14.44 8.32 -19.42
N ILE A 53 14.88 7.10 -19.13
CA ILE A 53 13.99 5.96 -18.88
C ILE A 53 13.86 5.62 -17.38
N GLY A 54 14.62 6.30 -16.49
CA GLY A 54 14.64 6.02 -15.07
C GLY A 54 15.31 4.69 -14.71
N ILE A 55 15.24 4.35 -13.42
CA ILE A 55 15.86 3.16 -12.82
C ILE A 55 14.81 2.06 -12.70
N ALA A 56 15.06 0.88 -13.26
CA ALA A 56 14.28 -0.32 -13.02
C ALA A 56 14.80 -1.03 -11.75
N LEU A 57 13.90 -1.37 -10.83
CA LEU A 57 14.27 -2.00 -9.55
C LEU A 57 14.73 -3.45 -9.72
N THR A 58 14.04 -4.20 -10.56
CA THR A 58 14.41 -5.56 -10.95
C THR A 58 14.19 -5.76 -12.44
N PRO A 59 15.11 -6.43 -13.16
CA PRO A 59 14.97 -6.63 -14.60
C PRO A 59 14.20 -7.88 -14.99
N GLU A 60 13.85 -8.78 -14.07
CA GLU A 60 13.54 -10.19 -14.42
C GLU A 60 12.07 -10.59 -14.21
N ASN A 61 11.29 -9.84 -13.41
CA ASN A 61 9.95 -10.26 -12.99
C ASN A 61 8.88 -9.23 -13.28
N ASP A 62 7.62 -9.66 -13.35
CA ASP A 62 6.46 -8.77 -13.47
C ASP A 62 6.24 -7.97 -12.20
N GLN A 63 6.14 -6.66 -12.33
CA GLN A 63 5.96 -5.70 -11.24
C GLN A 63 4.61 -5.00 -11.36
N ARG A 64 4.04 -4.61 -10.22
CA ARG A 64 2.76 -3.88 -10.10
C ARG A 64 2.76 -2.99 -8.86
N ASN A 65 1.81 -2.06 -8.80
CA ASN A 65 1.44 -1.33 -7.59
C ASN A 65 2.62 -0.69 -6.85
N ALA A 66 3.28 0.28 -7.48
CA ALA A 66 4.33 1.04 -6.81
C ALA A 66 3.77 2.01 -5.76
N TYR A 67 4.51 2.17 -4.67
CA TYR A 67 4.31 3.22 -3.68
C TYR A 67 5.64 3.89 -3.38
N LEU A 68 5.64 5.22 -3.30
CA LEU A 68 6.83 6.01 -2.99
C LEU A 68 6.67 6.67 -1.62
N VAL A 69 7.74 6.66 -0.83
CA VAL A 69 7.80 7.32 0.48
C VAL A 69 9.07 8.15 0.56
N ASP A 70 8.93 9.42 0.97
CA ASP A 70 10.05 10.33 1.19
C ASP A 70 10.92 9.86 2.37
N LEU A 71 12.24 9.85 2.19
CA LEU A 71 13.22 9.53 3.23
C LEU A 71 13.82 10.79 3.90
N GLY A 72 13.10 11.92 3.86
CA GLY A 72 13.50 13.14 4.54
C GLY A 72 14.83 13.70 4.03
N GLY A 73 14.99 13.85 2.71
CA GLY A 73 16.21 14.39 2.10
C GLY A 73 17.29 13.34 1.80
N ASN A 74 17.09 12.07 2.19
CA ASN A 74 18.02 10.97 1.92
C ASN A 74 17.66 10.14 0.67
N GLY A 75 16.64 10.55 -0.08
CA GLY A 75 16.15 9.83 -1.26
C GLY A 75 14.71 9.35 -1.11
N VAL A 76 14.41 8.17 -1.65
CA VAL A 76 13.05 7.63 -1.71
C VAL A 76 13.02 6.14 -1.38
N ALA A 77 12.04 5.70 -0.60
CA ALA A 77 11.67 4.30 -0.49
C ALA A 77 10.61 3.98 -1.54
N CYS A 78 10.80 2.89 -2.25
CA CYS A 78 9.83 2.35 -3.19
C CYS A 78 9.38 0.97 -2.72
N PHE A 79 8.07 0.80 -2.61
CA PHE A 79 7.40 -0.47 -2.39
C PHE A 79 6.69 -0.88 -3.67
N TRP A 80 6.66 -2.17 -3.97
CA TRP A 80 5.95 -2.70 -5.14
C TRP A 80 5.56 -4.15 -4.94
N SER A 81 4.55 -4.61 -5.68
CA SER A 81 4.23 -6.01 -5.77
C SER A 81 4.95 -6.64 -6.97
N GLU A 82 5.57 -7.81 -6.77
CA GLU A 82 6.35 -8.51 -7.79
C GLU A 82 6.14 -10.03 -7.71
N SER A 83 5.96 -10.67 -8.87
CA SER A 83 5.88 -12.13 -8.95
C SER A 83 7.26 -12.72 -9.24
N ARG A 84 7.91 -13.26 -8.20
CA ARG A 84 9.19 -13.98 -8.30
C ARG A 84 9.03 -15.50 -8.35
N SER A 85 7.84 -15.98 -8.04
CA SER A 85 7.51 -17.39 -8.03
C SER A 85 6.22 -17.63 -8.80
N PHE A 86 6.23 -18.60 -9.72
CA PHE A 86 5.00 -19.02 -10.42
C PHE A 86 3.97 -19.71 -9.49
N ILE A 87 4.34 -19.98 -8.24
CA ILE A 87 3.50 -20.72 -7.28
C ILE A 87 2.88 -19.79 -6.24
N ASN A 88 3.59 -18.73 -5.84
CA ASN A 88 3.21 -17.90 -4.69
C ASN A 88 2.50 -16.58 -5.07
N GLY A 89 2.34 -16.28 -6.37
CA GLY A 89 1.68 -15.05 -6.78
C GLY A 89 2.58 -13.81 -6.67
N PHE A 90 1.97 -12.67 -6.33
CA PHE A 90 2.65 -11.39 -6.14
C PHE A 90 2.93 -11.15 -4.66
N ASP A 91 4.19 -10.92 -4.32
CA ASP A 91 4.65 -10.53 -2.99
C ASP A 91 5.06 -9.06 -2.95
N ILE A 92 5.14 -8.46 -1.77
CA ILE A 92 5.51 -7.04 -1.61
C ILE A 92 6.99 -6.92 -1.29
N TYR A 93 7.68 -6.07 -2.07
CA TYR A 93 9.10 -5.77 -1.93
C TYR A 93 9.33 -4.30 -1.60
N LEU A 94 10.47 -4.03 -0.97
CA LEU A 94 11.00 -2.70 -0.65
C LEU A 94 12.40 -2.54 -1.24
N GLN A 95 12.66 -1.40 -1.85
CA GLN A 95 13.98 -0.87 -2.15
C GLN A 95 14.06 0.60 -1.75
N THR A 96 15.22 1.04 -1.30
CA THR A 96 15.50 2.46 -1.08
C THR A 96 16.56 2.95 -2.07
N LEU A 97 16.35 4.15 -2.59
CA LEU A 97 17.29 4.81 -3.50
C LEU A 97 17.74 6.13 -2.86
N ASP A 98 19.04 6.40 -2.87
CA ASP A 98 19.56 7.70 -2.47
C ASP A 98 19.24 8.78 -3.50
N VAL A 99 19.65 10.02 -3.23
CA VAL A 99 19.40 11.17 -4.12
C VAL A 99 20.09 11.05 -5.47
N ASP A 100 21.11 10.21 -5.59
CA ASP A 100 21.85 9.95 -6.83
C ASP A 100 21.29 8.74 -7.61
N GLY A 101 20.27 8.07 -7.06
CA GLY A 101 19.63 6.90 -7.66
C GLY A 101 20.29 5.57 -7.37
N ASN A 102 21.24 5.51 -6.44
CA ASN A 102 21.85 4.25 -6.04
C ASN A 102 20.94 3.48 -5.08
N THR A 103 20.74 2.20 -5.34
CA THR A 103 19.99 1.31 -4.45
C THR A 103 20.77 1.07 -3.17
N GLN A 104 20.09 1.11 -2.02
CA GLN A 104 20.69 1.03 -0.70
C GLN A 104 20.48 -0.35 -0.03
N LEU A 105 19.48 -1.11 -0.47
CA LEU A 105 19.24 -2.49 -0.01
C LEU A 105 19.84 -3.49 -1.00
N VAL A 106 19.72 -4.77 -0.70
CA VAL A 106 20.20 -5.83 -1.60
C VAL A 106 19.62 -5.69 -2.99
N SER A 107 20.36 -6.15 -4.01
CA SER A 107 19.88 -6.13 -5.41
C SER A 107 18.51 -6.80 -5.50
N GLY A 108 17.58 -6.11 -6.16
CA GLY A 108 16.20 -6.58 -6.28
C GLY A 108 15.30 -6.28 -5.07
N GLY A 109 15.80 -5.61 -4.02
CA GLY A 109 15.01 -5.26 -2.83
C GLY A 109 14.78 -6.42 -1.87
N ILE A 110 14.09 -6.15 -0.77
CA ILE A 110 13.77 -7.08 0.31
C ILE A 110 12.27 -7.34 0.29
N ALA A 111 11.87 -8.60 0.44
CA ALA A 111 10.48 -8.97 0.66
C ALA A 111 10.01 -8.48 2.04
N VAL A 112 8.88 -7.80 2.09
CA VAL A 112 8.27 -7.24 3.32
C VAL A 112 6.91 -7.85 3.64
N ALA A 113 6.29 -8.51 2.66
CA ALA A 113 5.16 -9.41 2.83
C ALA A 113 5.27 -10.51 1.78
N GLU A 114 5.16 -11.76 2.23
CA GLU A 114 5.18 -12.96 1.39
C GLU A 114 4.06 -13.88 1.82
N SER A 115 3.22 -14.30 0.89
CA SER A 115 2.13 -15.21 1.16
C SER A 115 2.01 -16.31 0.09
N ASN A 116 1.00 -17.17 0.20
CA ASN A 116 0.67 -18.15 -0.85
C ASN A 116 -0.36 -17.61 -1.85
N GLY A 117 -0.70 -16.33 -1.76
CA GLY A 117 -1.63 -15.62 -2.64
C GLY A 117 -0.99 -14.38 -3.24
N ASP A 118 -1.81 -13.55 -3.85
CA ASP A 118 -1.37 -12.27 -4.35
C ASP A 118 -1.47 -11.20 -3.25
N ASP A 119 -0.36 -10.53 -2.95
CA ASP A 119 -0.30 -9.42 -2.00
C ASP A 119 -0.33 -8.07 -2.74
N TYR A 120 -1.40 -7.29 -2.56
CA TYR A 120 -1.59 -6.00 -3.20
C TYR A 120 -1.56 -4.86 -2.20
N ILE A 121 -0.56 -3.99 -2.34
CA ILE A 121 -0.42 -2.81 -1.48
C ILE A 121 -1.67 -1.93 -1.59
N LYS A 122 -2.16 -1.47 -0.45
CA LYS A 122 -3.26 -0.49 -0.35
C LYS A 122 -2.78 0.86 0.14
N ASP A 123 -1.86 0.87 1.10
CA ASP A 123 -1.22 2.11 1.55
C ASP A 123 0.08 1.84 2.33
N ILE A 124 0.94 2.84 2.38
CA ILE A 124 2.19 2.86 3.17
C ILE A 124 2.25 4.17 3.95
N ILE A 125 2.21 4.09 5.26
CA ILE A 125 2.19 5.26 6.13
C ILE A 125 3.50 5.34 6.92
N PRO A 126 4.35 6.36 6.68
CA PRO A 126 5.52 6.61 7.51
C PRO A 126 5.11 6.90 8.95
N THR A 127 5.79 6.28 9.90
CA THR A 127 5.53 6.45 11.33
C THR A 127 6.50 7.46 11.94
N PRO A 128 6.14 8.14 13.05
CA PRO A 128 7.03 9.13 13.67
C PRO A 128 8.36 8.58 14.19
N ASP A 129 8.47 7.28 14.38
CA ASP A 129 9.71 6.59 14.78
C ASP A 129 10.59 6.14 13.60
N GLY A 130 10.26 6.61 12.37
CA GLY A 130 11.05 6.35 11.16
C GLY A 130 10.81 4.98 10.54
N ASN A 131 9.80 4.25 10.99
CA ASN A 131 9.36 2.99 10.40
C ASN A 131 8.20 3.21 9.41
N TYR A 132 7.63 2.12 8.89
CA TYR A 132 6.44 2.14 8.03
C TYR A 132 5.36 1.24 8.59
N LEU A 133 4.11 1.70 8.58
CA LEU A 133 2.94 0.85 8.62
C LEU A 133 2.54 0.55 7.18
N ILE A 134 2.60 -0.70 6.79
CA ILE A 134 2.19 -1.17 5.46
C ILE A 134 0.83 -1.84 5.56
N PHE A 135 -0.04 -1.56 4.59
CA PHE A 135 -1.38 -2.12 4.47
C PHE A 135 -1.52 -2.78 3.11
N TRP A 136 -2.01 -4.02 3.08
CA TRP A 136 -2.23 -4.74 1.83
C TRP A 136 -3.44 -5.65 1.92
N VAL A 137 -3.94 -6.04 0.77
CA VAL A 137 -4.89 -7.13 0.64
C VAL A 137 -4.14 -8.36 0.18
N GLU A 138 -4.26 -9.43 0.96
CA GLU A 138 -3.78 -10.77 0.65
C GLU A 138 -4.93 -11.52 -0.02
N GLU A 139 -4.81 -11.82 -1.32
CA GLU A 139 -5.81 -12.57 -2.07
C GLU A 139 -5.50 -14.07 -2.04
N ILE A 140 -6.16 -14.79 -1.15
CA ILE A 140 -6.11 -16.27 -1.07
C ILE A 140 -7.53 -16.78 -1.27
N TRP A 141 -7.80 -17.30 -2.48
CA TRP A 141 -9.13 -17.81 -2.81
C TRP A 141 -9.65 -18.80 -1.74
N PRO A 142 -10.91 -18.72 -1.25
CA PRO A 142 -12.01 -17.91 -1.80
C PRO A 142 -12.21 -16.52 -1.15
N ALA A 143 -11.26 -16.00 -0.39
CA ALA A 143 -11.41 -14.72 0.29
C ALA A 143 -10.17 -13.84 0.11
N SER A 144 -10.36 -12.53 0.24
CA SER A 144 -9.29 -11.54 0.34
C SER A 144 -9.28 -10.92 1.73
N ARG A 145 -8.08 -10.69 2.29
CA ARG A 145 -7.88 -10.27 3.67
C ARG A 145 -7.11 -8.96 3.72
N LEU A 146 -7.67 -7.97 4.39
CA LEU A 146 -6.90 -6.78 4.71
C LEU A 146 -5.92 -7.10 5.83
N LYS A 147 -4.64 -6.88 5.56
CA LYS A 147 -3.52 -7.11 6.48
C LYS A 147 -2.72 -5.84 6.69
N TYR A 148 -1.95 -5.82 7.76
CA TYR A 148 -1.02 -4.74 8.04
C TYR A 148 0.20 -5.25 8.80
N ASN A 149 1.34 -4.57 8.62
CA ASN A 149 2.57 -4.86 9.33
C ASN A 149 3.32 -3.56 9.62
N LYS A 150 4.24 -3.61 10.59
CA LYS A 150 5.19 -2.54 10.85
C LYS A 150 6.59 -3.02 10.51
N ILE A 151 7.28 -2.28 9.64
CA ILE A 151 8.62 -2.59 9.17
C ILE A 151 9.55 -1.39 9.32
N ASP A 152 10.83 -1.66 9.49
CA ASP A 152 11.87 -0.63 9.49
C ASP A 152 12.31 -0.23 8.07
N GLN A 153 13.18 0.77 7.96
CA GLN A 153 13.71 1.25 6.68
C GLN A 153 14.59 0.22 5.95
N SER A 154 15.03 -0.83 6.65
CA SER A 154 15.79 -1.94 6.07
C SER A 154 14.90 -3.10 5.64
N GLY A 155 13.58 -2.97 5.77
CA GLY A 155 12.60 -4.01 5.41
C GLY A 155 12.39 -5.08 6.48
N ASN A 156 13.00 -4.95 7.66
CA ASN A 156 12.79 -5.92 8.72
C ASN A 156 11.46 -5.66 9.43
N THR A 157 10.73 -6.72 9.70
CA THR A 157 9.55 -6.65 10.57
C THR A 157 9.93 -6.12 11.95
N ALA A 158 9.17 -5.17 12.47
CA ALA A 158 9.40 -4.60 13.80
C ALA A 158 9.33 -5.67 14.89
N ILE A 159 10.10 -5.48 15.97
CA ILE A 159 10.18 -6.46 17.07
C ILE A 159 8.81 -6.73 17.65
N GLY A 160 8.46 -8.01 17.75
CA GLY A 160 7.18 -8.47 18.30
C GLY A 160 6.05 -8.59 17.27
N TRP A 161 6.31 -8.25 16.00
CA TRP A 161 5.37 -8.42 14.91
C TRP A 161 5.58 -9.76 14.17
N PRO A 162 4.52 -10.41 13.69
CA PRO A 162 4.66 -11.61 12.87
C PRO A 162 5.20 -11.24 11.48
N PRO A 163 6.02 -12.11 10.86
CA PRO A 163 6.60 -11.83 9.53
C PRO A 163 5.57 -11.44 8.47
N ASN A 164 4.42 -12.08 8.48
CA ASN A 164 3.32 -11.84 7.52
C ASN A 164 2.23 -10.90 8.06
N GLY A 165 2.56 -10.05 9.04
CA GLY A 165 1.64 -9.07 9.60
C GLY A 165 0.41 -9.66 10.30
N TYR A 166 -0.45 -8.78 10.76
CA TYR A 166 -1.74 -9.11 11.37
C TYR A 166 -2.88 -8.95 10.35
N SER A 167 -3.95 -9.75 10.50
CA SER A 167 -5.21 -9.49 9.79
C SER A 167 -5.96 -8.33 10.46
N LEU A 168 -6.39 -7.38 9.64
CA LEU A 168 -7.20 -6.24 10.08
C LEU A 168 -8.69 -6.49 9.84
N SER A 169 -9.04 -7.15 8.72
CA SER A 169 -10.40 -7.58 8.42
C SER A 169 -10.67 -9.01 8.92
N ASN A 170 -11.96 -9.36 8.99
CA ASN A 170 -12.37 -10.72 9.28
C ASN A 170 -11.96 -11.66 8.15
N GLN A 171 -11.25 -12.74 8.49
CA GLN A 171 -10.69 -13.69 7.52
C GLN A 171 -11.72 -14.55 6.76
N SER A 172 -12.98 -14.50 7.17
CA SER A 172 -14.06 -15.25 6.53
C SER A 172 -14.74 -14.50 5.39
N PHE A 173 -14.38 -13.23 5.18
CA PHE A 173 -15.02 -12.33 4.23
C PHE A 173 -13.97 -11.62 3.38
N GLU A 174 -14.37 -11.21 2.19
CA GLU A 174 -13.50 -10.41 1.33
C GLU A 174 -13.40 -8.98 1.86
N ALA A 175 -12.19 -8.41 1.82
CA ALA A 175 -11.94 -7.00 2.11
C ALA A 175 -11.52 -6.27 0.83
N ASN A 176 -12.25 -5.21 0.50
CA ASN A 176 -11.98 -4.40 -0.69
C ASN A 176 -12.17 -2.91 -0.41
N ASN A 177 -11.98 -2.04 -1.42
CA ASN A 177 -12.10 -0.58 -1.31
C ASN A 177 -11.39 0.01 -0.08
N VAL A 178 -10.20 -0.50 0.20
CA VAL A 178 -9.42 -0.11 1.38
C VAL A 178 -8.83 1.28 1.19
N SER A 179 -9.00 2.13 2.18
CA SER A 179 -8.35 3.44 2.28
C SER A 179 -7.81 3.63 3.70
N VAL A 180 -6.60 4.19 3.81
CA VAL A 180 -5.94 4.44 5.09
C VAL A 180 -5.49 5.88 5.14
N LYS A 181 -5.69 6.55 6.27
CA LYS A 181 -5.20 7.91 6.47
C LYS A 181 -4.56 8.08 7.84
N LYS A 182 -3.50 8.88 7.87
CA LYS A 182 -2.90 9.37 9.12
C LYS A 182 -3.89 10.27 9.85
N ILE A 183 -4.12 10.00 11.14
CA ILE A 183 -4.98 10.84 11.99
C ILE A 183 -4.21 12.08 12.44
N SER A 184 -3.07 11.88 13.08
CA SER A 184 -2.16 12.94 13.53
C SER A 184 -0.85 12.29 14.01
N ASP A 185 0.17 13.11 14.33
CA ASP A 185 1.43 12.59 14.84
C ASP A 185 1.29 11.83 16.18
N ALA A 186 0.27 12.16 16.98
CA ALA A 186 -0.03 11.45 18.21
C ALA A 186 -1.14 10.38 18.06
N GLY A 187 -1.90 10.43 16.96
CA GLY A 187 -3.17 9.70 16.84
C GLY A 187 -3.08 8.33 16.14
N GLY A 188 -2.02 8.09 15.38
CA GLY A 188 -1.93 6.88 14.55
C GLY A 188 -2.67 7.01 13.21
N VAL A 189 -3.29 5.94 12.75
CA VAL A 189 -3.99 5.85 11.47
C VAL A 189 -5.41 5.35 11.63
N LEU A 190 -6.27 5.73 10.70
CA LEU A 190 -7.62 5.19 10.48
C LEU A 190 -7.64 4.44 9.15
N ALA A 191 -8.02 3.19 9.19
CA ALA A 191 -8.30 2.36 8.02
C ALA A 191 -9.82 2.20 7.88
N VAL A 192 -10.32 2.33 6.66
CA VAL A 192 -11.74 2.13 6.30
C VAL A 192 -11.78 1.20 5.09
N TRP A 193 -12.67 0.22 5.10
CA TRP A 193 -12.78 -0.76 4.02
C TRP A 193 -14.21 -1.28 3.86
N ASN A 194 -14.48 -1.87 2.70
CA ASN A 194 -15.63 -2.73 2.54
C ASN A 194 -15.30 -4.16 2.98
N GLN A 195 -16.24 -4.82 3.62
CA GLN A 195 -16.16 -6.23 3.99
C GLN A 195 -17.39 -6.95 3.45
N ASP A 196 -17.16 -7.86 2.51
CA ASP A 196 -18.23 -8.56 1.82
C ASP A 196 -18.69 -9.77 2.63
N GLY A 197 -19.98 -9.78 2.97
CA GLY A 197 -20.67 -10.87 3.62
C GLY A 197 -21.89 -11.30 2.80
N ASN A 198 -23.09 -11.17 3.37
CA ASN A 198 -24.32 -11.27 2.57
C ASN A 198 -24.49 -10.04 1.68
N PHE A 199 -24.03 -8.91 2.17
CA PHE A 199 -23.89 -7.63 1.49
C PHE A 199 -22.47 -7.08 1.77
N SER A 200 -22.09 -6.06 1.01
CA SER A 200 -20.85 -5.34 1.22
C SER A 200 -21.08 -4.23 2.24
N ASP A 201 -20.47 -4.35 3.40
CA ASP A 201 -20.63 -3.44 4.55
C ASP A 201 -19.39 -2.55 4.72
N VAL A 202 -19.57 -1.37 5.34
CA VAL A 202 -18.46 -0.45 5.63
C VAL A 202 -17.95 -0.67 7.05
N TYR A 203 -16.65 -0.94 7.18
CA TYR A 203 -15.94 -1.11 8.44
C TYR A 203 -14.81 -0.10 8.59
N ALA A 204 -14.43 0.16 9.84
CA ALA A 204 -13.30 1.01 10.16
C ALA A 204 -12.50 0.46 11.36
N GLN A 205 -11.17 0.77 11.39
CA GLN A 205 -10.30 0.46 12.52
C GLN A 205 -9.30 1.59 12.73
N LYS A 206 -9.12 1.97 13.99
CA LYS A 206 -8.06 2.87 14.42
C LYS A 206 -6.87 2.07 14.93
N ILE A 207 -5.67 2.44 14.48
CA ILE A 207 -4.42 1.78 14.86
C ILE A 207 -3.45 2.85 15.37
N ASN A 208 -2.86 2.67 16.54
CA ASN A 208 -1.85 3.59 17.04
C ASN A 208 -0.48 3.35 16.35
N TRP A 209 0.49 4.22 16.57
CA TRP A 209 1.83 4.09 15.96
C TRP A 209 2.62 2.85 16.43
N GLY A 210 2.25 2.26 17.54
CA GLY A 210 2.75 0.95 17.98
C GLY A 210 2.12 -0.21 17.23
N GLY A 211 1.15 0.06 16.32
CA GLY A 211 0.43 -0.95 15.55
C GLY A 211 -0.68 -1.68 16.30
N VAL A 212 -1.06 -1.16 17.48
CA VAL A 212 -2.12 -1.77 18.27
C VAL A 212 -3.46 -1.22 17.82
N VAL A 213 -4.38 -2.13 17.45
CA VAL A 213 -5.78 -1.77 17.17
C VAL A 213 -6.42 -1.15 18.40
N GLN A 214 -7.22 -0.11 18.21
CA GLN A 214 -7.80 0.68 19.30
C GLN A 214 -9.27 0.36 19.53
N TRP A 215 -9.91 -0.33 18.59
CA TRP A 215 -11.29 -0.77 18.68
C TRP A 215 -11.33 -2.30 18.73
N GLN A 216 -12.52 -2.89 18.62
CA GLN A 216 -12.68 -4.35 18.62
C GLN A 216 -11.90 -5.01 17.47
N ASP A 217 -11.56 -6.27 17.64
CA ASP A 217 -10.91 -7.06 16.60
C ASP A 217 -11.74 -7.05 15.31
N PHE A 218 -11.05 -6.95 14.18
CA PHE A 218 -11.63 -6.88 12.83
C PHE A 218 -12.46 -5.63 12.54
N GLY A 219 -12.29 -4.56 13.34
CA GLY A 219 -12.91 -3.26 13.13
C GLY A 219 -14.32 -3.12 13.69
N VAL A 220 -14.81 -1.90 13.62
CA VAL A 220 -16.20 -1.54 13.97
C VAL A 220 -17.01 -1.31 12.71
N PRO A 221 -18.28 -1.72 12.66
CA PRO A 221 -19.14 -1.39 11.55
C PRO A 221 -19.44 0.12 11.55
N VAL A 222 -19.28 0.74 10.38
CA VAL A 222 -19.69 2.12 10.11
C VAL A 222 -21.09 2.13 9.49
N SER A 223 -21.35 1.22 8.55
CA SER A 223 -22.66 0.92 7.98
C SER A 223 -22.81 -0.58 7.76
N ILE A 224 -23.94 -1.12 8.17
CA ILE A 224 -24.38 -2.50 7.95
C ILE A 224 -25.86 -2.48 7.53
N ALA A 225 -26.22 -1.55 6.67
CA ALA A 225 -27.58 -1.45 6.14
C ALA A 225 -27.89 -2.64 5.20
N ASP A 226 -29.18 -2.90 4.97
CA ASP A 226 -29.57 -3.88 3.96
C ASP A 226 -29.06 -3.41 2.58
N ASN A 227 -28.61 -4.35 1.74
CA ASN A 227 -27.94 -4.17 0.46
C ASN A 227 -26.49 -3.68 0.55
N ASP A 228 -25.85 -3.49 -0.62
CA ASP A 228 -24.42 -3.19 -0.70
C ASP A 228 -24.11 -1.72 -0.43
N GLN A 229 -23.10 -1.48 0.36
CA GLN A 229 -22.45 -0.19 0.50
C GLN A 229 -21.11 -0.23 -0.24
N SER A 230 -20.86 0.77 -1.09
CA SER A 230 -19.65 0.81 -1.91
C SER A 230 -19.08 2.23 -2.05
N ALA A 231 -18.07 2.40 -2.90
CA ALA A 231 -17.48 3.68 -3.25
C ALA A 231 -17.09 4.53 -2.02
N ILE A 232 -16.41 3.91 -1.05
CA ILE A 232 -16.00 4.58 0.19
C ILE A 232 -15.04 5.73 -0.12
N SER A 233 -15.37 6.90 0.43
CA SER A 233 -14.45 8.02 0.53
C SER A 233 -14.45 8.54 1.96
N PHE A 234 -13.28 8.88 2.51
CA PHE A 234 -13.25 9.50 3.83
C PHE A 234 -12.14 10.52 3.96
N ASP A 235 -12.31 11.42 4.92
CA ASP A 235 -11.29 12.39 5.31
C ASP A 235 -11.32 12.61 6.82
N ILE A 236 -10.23 13.15 7.34
CA ILE A 236 -10.05 13.41 8.76
C ILE A 236 -9.88 14.91 8.93
N ASP A 237 -10.57 15.49 9.93
CA ASP A 237 -10.44 16.92 10.22
C ASP A 237 -9.02 17.27 10.68
N ALA A 238 -8.65 18.55 10.56
CA ALA A 238 -7.30 19.01 10.88
C ALA A 238 -6.89 18.76 12.35
N SER A 239 -7.83 18.56 13.26
CA SER A 239 -7.55 18.23 14.66
C SER A 239 -7.32 16.75 14.90
N GLY A 240 -7.67 15.89 13.94
CA GLY A 240 -7.65 14.44 14.09
C GLY A 240 -8.73 13.89 15.03
N SER A 241 -9.75 14.71 15.34
CA SER A 241 -10.82 14.36 16.28
C SER A 241 -12.02 13.73 15.61
N TYR A 242 -12.25 14.04 14.33
CA TYR A 242 -13.39 13.57 13.56
C TYR A 242 -12.93 13.00 12.22
N ALA A 243 -13.55 11.89 11.82
CA ALA A 243 -13.48 11.35 10.48
C ALA A 243 -14.85 11.48 9.81
N PHE A 244 -14.86 11.92 8.56
CA PHE A 244 -16.06 12.03 7.72
C PHE A 244 -15.97 10.91 6.68
N ILE A 245 -16.89 9.98 6.74
CA ILE A 245 -16.92 8.82 5.84
C ILE A 245 -18.18 8.94 4.98
N ALA A 246 -18.04 8.80 3.68
CA ALA A 246 -19.14 8.79 2.71
C ALA A 246 -19.08 7.49 1.88
N TRP A 247 -20.22 6.95 1.54
CA TRP A 247 -20.37 5.76 0.73
C TRP A 247 -21.64 5.86 -0.13
N GLU A 248 -21.73 5.01 -1.13
CA GLU A 248 -22.96 4.78 -1.89
C GLU A 248 -23.71 3.63 -1.25
N ASP A 249 -25.04 3.78 -1.13
CA ASP A 249 -25.96 2.81 -0.53
C ASP A 249 -26.98 2.38 -1.61
N TYR A 250 -27.09 1.06 -1.89
CA TYR A 250 -27.87 0.50 -3.01
C TYR A 250 -29.15 -0.20 -2.57
#